data_d19dff43f1532d56aa56a4b0f1d6669b
#
_entry.id   d19dff43f1532d56aa56a4b0f1d6669b
#
_cell.length_a   1.000
_cell.length_b   1.000
_cell.length_c   1.000
_cell.angle_alpha   90.00
_cell.angle_beta   90.00
_cell.angle_gamma   90.00
#
_symmetry.space_group_name_H-M   'P 1'
#
loop_
_entity.id
_entity.type
_entity.pdbx_description
1 polymer ?
#
loop_
_entity_poly.entity_id
_entity_poly.type
_entity_poly.pdbx_seq_one_letter_code
_entity_poly.pdbx_strand_id
1 'polypeptide(L)'
;AGAASPSDRVVSAGSATTTALCLLLQILSERFGIECGSMTSIHAYTSDQALQDYAGSDFRRSRSAAKNIIPNSHEAGLWLGDILPAFDGKILTSALNVPVREGCLLDVNLVMEDAAVTAEDINEAMRAGAASHPGVVGVVEDPIVYSDVIGDARSLLFDTKGTIKAGNNIIKTLSWYENLGHAARLLDVVRLYAKLDKREAA
;
A
#
# COMPACT_ATOMS: atom_id res chain seq x y z
N ALA A 1 -2.03 -11.93 -12.00
CA ALA A 1 -1.63 -13.22 -12.62
C ALA A 1 -2.29 -13.45 -13.98
N GLY A 2 -3.48 -12.89 -14.22
CA GLY A 2 -4.22 -13.10 -15.48
C GLY A 2 -3.56 -12.50 -16.73
N ALA A 3 -2.67 -11.51 -16.57
CA ALA A 3 -2.00 -10.85 -17.68
C ALA A 3 -0.56 -11.37 -17.91
N ALA A 4 -0.03 -12.24 -17.06
CA ALA A 4 1.33 -12.76 -17.19
C ALA A 4 1.43 -13.75 -18.36
N SER A 5 2.46 -13.56 -19.21
CA SER A 5 2.75 -14.39 -20.39
C SER A 5 4.16 -14.96 -20.32
N PRO A 6 4.39 -16.21 -20.76
CA PRO A 6 5.74 -16.76 -20.86
C PRO A 6 6.68 -15.95 -21.78
N SER A 7 6.11 -15.16 -22.67
CA SER A 7 6.88 -14.28 -23.58
C SER A 7 7.36 -12.98 -22.94
N ASP A 8 6.92 -12.67 -21.71
CA ASP A 8 7.33 -11.45 -21.02
C ASP A 8 8.80 -11.52 -20.64
N ARG A 9 9.59 -10.58 -21.15
CA ARG A 9 11.04 -10.55 -20.93
C ARG A 9 11.46 -9.63 -19.78
N VAL A 10 10.65 -8.63 -19.50
CA VAL A 10 10.85 -7.68 -18.42
C VAL A 10 9.53 -7.48 -17.70
N VAL A 11 9.53 -7.65 -16.38
CA VAL A 11 8.34 -7.56 -15.55
C VAL A 11 8.63 -6.67 -14.35
N SER A 12 7.75 -5.73 -14.09
CA SER A 12 7.78 -4.93 -12.86
C SER A 12 6.83 -5.51 -11.82
N ALA A 13 7.27 -5.64 -10.60
CA ALA A 13 6.43 -5.98 -9.45
C ALA A 13 5.84 -4.73 -8.76
N GLY A 14 6.03 -3.54 -9.34
CA GLY A 14 5.59 -2.28 -8.76
C GLY A 14 6.39 -1.89 -7.51
N SER A 15 5.70 -1.34 -6.50
CA SER A 15 6.29 -0.98 -5.20
C SER A 15 5.47 -1.53 -4.05
N ALA A 16 6.05 -1.57 -2.84
CA ALA A 16 5.36 -1.99 -1.62
C ALA A 16 4.10 -1.16 -1.39
N THR A 17 4.20 0.17 -1.49
CA THR A 17 3.09 1.11 -1.31
C THR A 17 1.99 0.93 -2.36
N THR A 18 2.38 0.81 -3.64
CA THR A 18 1.41 0.58 -4.73
C THR A 18 0.66 -0.73 -4.50
N THR A 19 1.38 -1.80 -4.13
CA THR A 19 0.76 -3.10 -3.84
C THR A 19 -0.22 -3.01 -2.68
N ALA A 20 0.17 -2.37 -1.57
CA ALA A 20 -0.70 -2.20 -0.41
C ALA A 20 -1.96 -1.39 -0.76
N LEU A 21 -1.82 -0.27 -1.46
CA LEU A 21 -2.94 0.56 -1.91
C LEU A 21 -3.88 -0.22 -2.85
N CYS A 22 -3.33 -0.90 -3.85
CA CYS A 22 -4.15 -1.68 -4.80
C CYS A 22 -4.93 -2.79 -4.11
N LEU A 23 -4.33 -3.51 -3.16
CA LEU A 23 -5.02 -4.55 -2.39
C LEU A 23 -6.17 -3.98 -1.57
N LEU A 24 -5.94 -2.85 -0.87
CA LEU A 24 -6.99 -2.18 -0.11
C LEU A 24 -8.15 -1.76 -1.01
N LEU A 25 -7.86 -1.03 -2.09
CA LEU A 25 -8.89 -0.53 -3.01
C LEU A 25 -9.62 -1.65 -3.72
N GLN A 26 -8.94 -2.70 -4.16
CA GLN A 26 -9.55 -3.85 -4.80
C GLN A 26 -10.55 -4.54 -3.87
N ILE A 27 -10.13 -4.89 -2.65
CA ILE A 27 -11.00 -5.58 -1.67
C ILE A 27 -12.22 -4.73 -1.34
N LEU A 28 -12.05 -3.43 -1.12
CA LEU A 28 -13.17 -2.56 -0.77
C LEU A 28 -14.08 -2.31 -1.95
N SER A 29 -13.55 -2.13 -3.17
CA SER A 29 -14.35 -1.88 -4.37
C SER A 29 -15.17 -3.09 -4.85
N GLU A 30 -14.87 -4.30 -4.40
CA GLU A 30 -15.68 -5.48 -4.65
C GLU A 30 -17.05 -5.44 -3.92
N ARG A 31 -17.16 -4.60 -2.88
CA ARG A 31 -18.36 -4.50 -2.03
C ARG A 31 -18.98 -3.13 -2.00
N PHE A 32 -18.18 -2.09 -2.15
CA PHE A 32 -18.62 -0.72 -1.97
C PHE A 32 -18.20 0.15 -3.16
N GLY A 33 -19.07 1.07 -3.55
CA GLY A 33 -18.71 2.15 -4.48
C GLY A 33 -17.78 3.13 -3.81
N ILE A 34 -16.68 3.48 -4.47
CA ILE A 34 -15.72 4.49 -4.03
C ILE A 34 -15.69 5.61 -5.07
N GLU A 35 -16.09 6.80 -4.66
CA GLU A 35 -16.12 7.98 -5.53
C GLU A 35 -14.71 8.50 -5.81
N CYS A 36 -13.98 8.82 -4.75
CA CYS A 36 -12.60 9.31 -4.80
C CYS A 36 -11.91 9.13 -3.43
N GLY A 37 -10.65 9.54 -3.33
CA GLY A 37 -9.95 9.49 -2.06
C GLY A 37 -8.57 10.13 -2.07
N SER A 38 -7.91 10.04 -0.93
CA SER A 38 -6.51 10.44 -0.78
C SER A 38 -5.74 9.40 0.02
N MET A 39 -4.48 9.22 -0.33
CA MET A 39 -3.54 8.37 0.36
C MET A 39 -2.30 9.16 0.76
N THR A 40 -1.91 9.04 2.00
CA THR A 40 -0.60 9.48 2.48
C THR A 40 0.18 8.27 2.98
N SER A 41 1.31 8.00 2.33
CA SER A 41 2.25 7.01 2.81
C SER A 41 3.22 7.66 3.80
N ILE A 42 3.27 7.14 5.02
CA ILE A 42 4.20 7.58 6.05
C ILE A 42 5.34 6.57 6.09
N HIS A 43 6.48 7.00 5.56
CA HIS A 43 7.65 6.15 5.31
C HIS A 43 8.75 6.34 6.33
N ALA A 44 9.41 5.26 6.71
CA ALA A 44 10.77 5.33 7.23
C ALA A 44 11.68 6.10 6.26
N TYR A 45 12.71 6.73 6.76
CA TYR A 45 13.73 7.32 5.90
C TYR A 45 14.49 6.24 5.13
N THR A 46 14.96 6.57 3.95
CA THR A 46 15.59 5.63 3.01
C THR A 46 17.08 5.88 2.88
N SER A 47 17.83 4.92 2.34
CA SER A 47 19.28 4.98 2.22
C SER A 47 19.80 6.12 1.34
N ASP A 48 18.96 6.68 0.49
CA ASP A 48 19.28 7.85 -0.34
C ASP A 48 19.08 9.19 0.40
N GLN A 49 18.57 9.18 1.63
CA GLN A 49 18.39 10.36 2.45
C GLN A 49 19.56 10.53 3.43
N ALA A 50 20.12 11.74 3.47
CA ALA A 50 21.23 12.05 4.35
C ALA A 50 20.80 12.15 5.82
N LEU A 51 21.68 11.70 6.74
CA LEU A 51 21.48 11.85 8.19
C LEU A 51 21.80 13.27 8.68
N GLN A 52 22.55 14.05 7.91
CA GLN A 52 22.90 15.45 8.17
C GLN A 52 22.41 16.32 7.00
N ASP A 53 22.16 17.60 7.29
CA ASP A 53 21.85 18.57 6.24
C ASP A 53 23.01 18.68 5.25
N TYR A 54 22.70 18.74 3.95
CA TYR A 54 23.70 18.93 2.88
C TYR A 54 23.15 19.82 1.76
N ALA A 55 24.01 20.31 0.91
CA ALA A 55 23.62 21.12 -0.25
C ALA A 55 23.25 20.21 -1.43
N GLY A 56 21.98 19.89 -1.56
CA GLY A 56 21.43 19.12 -2.69
C GLY A 56 20.47 19.93 -3.55
N SER A 57 20.07 19.37 -4.69
CA SER A 57 19.14 20.00 -5.63
C SER A 57 17.69 20.05 -5.12
N ASP A 58 17.28 19.06 -4.34
CA ASP A 58 15.98 19.03 -3.66
C ASP A 58 16.16 19.55 -2.23
N PHE A 59 15.66 20.76 -1.96
CA PHE A 59 15.81 21.41 -0.67
C PHE A 59 15.13 20.67 0.50
N ARG A 60 14.05 19.94 0.27
CA ARG A 60 13.39 19.14 1.32
C ARG A 60 14.18 17.87 1.60
N ARG A 61 14.57 17.13 0.57
CA ARG A 61 15.33 15.88 0.69
C ARG A 61 16.79 16.10 1.14
N SER A 62 17.29 17.33 1.03
CA SER A 62 18.62 17.74 1.51
C SER A 62 18.68 17.97 3.02
N ARG A 63 17.55 17.94 3.70
CA ARG A 63 17.50 18.08 5.16
C ARG A 63 17.69 16.73 5.84
N SER A 64 18.24 16.76 7.05
CA SER A 64 18.49 15.59 7.87
C SER A 64 17.24 14.72 8.05
N ALA A 65 17.29 13.49 7.56
CA ALA A 65 16.18 12.52 7.66
C ALA A 65 15.91 12.09 9.11
N ALA A 66 16.95 12.09 9.96
CA ALA A 66 16.83 11.67 11.36
C ALA A 66 16.15 12.72 12.28
N LYS A 67 15.92 13.95 11.77
CA LYS A 67 15.38 15.06 12.57
C LYS A 67 14.10 15.67 12.02
N ASN A 68 13.71 15.33 10.80
CA ASN A 68 12.66 16.04 10.10
C ASN A 68 11.56 15.09 9.61
N ILE A 69 10.34 15.61 9.56
CA ILE A 69 9.26 15.06 8.72
C ILE A 69 9.41 15.72 7.35
N ILE A 70 9.71 14.94 6.32
CA ILE A 70 10.03 15.43 4.99
C ILE A 70 8.89 15.10 4.04
N PRO A 71 8.10 16.08 3.60
CA PRO A 71 7.10 15.87 2.56
C PRO A 71 7.76 15.44 1.26
N ASN A 72 7.20 14.41 0.62
CA ASN A 72 7.68 13.81 -0.60
C ASN A 72 6.50 13.53 -1.56
N SER A 73 6.78 13.36 -2.84
CA SER A 73 5.83 12.83 -3.80
C SER A 73 5.79 11.30 -3.75
N HIS A 74 4.70 10.72 -4.17
CA HIS A 74 4.59 9.27 -4.32
C HIS A 74 4.04 8.90 -5.69
N GLU A 75 4.71 7.97 -6.37
CA GLU A 75 4.35 7.55 -7.73
C GLU A 75 3.19 6.54 -7.77
N ALA A 76 2.69 6.06 -6.61
CA ALA A 76 1.62 5.06 -6.57
C ALA A 76 0.36 5.49 -7.34
N GLY A 77 0.04 6.78 -7.34
CA GLY A 77 -1.08 7.33 -8.10
C GLY A 77 -0.90 7.23 -9.62
N LEU A 78 0.33 7.31 -10.11
CA LEU A 78 0.62 7.19 -11.54
C LEU A 78 0.38 5.77 -12.06
N TRP A 79 0.71 4.77 -11.24
CA TRP A 79 0.57 3.35 -11.60
C TRP A 79 -0.82 2.79 -11.31
N LEU A 80 -1.63 3.51 -10.53
CA LEU A 80 -2.93 3.02 -10.10
C LEU A 80 -3.88 2.79 -11.27
N GLY A 81 -3.91 3.73 -12.23
CA GLY A 81 -4.74 3.61 -13.44
C GLY A 81 -4.40 2.39 -14.30
N ASP A 82 -3.12 2.02 -14.39
CA ASP A 82 -2.67 0.84 -15.14
C ASP A 82 -3.09 -0.48 -14.46
N ILE A 83 -3.14 -0.50 -13.11
CA ILE A 83 -3.43 -1.71 -12.31
C ILE A 83 -4.94 -1.84 -12.04
N LEU A 84 -5.56 -0.73 -11.65
CA LEU A 84 -6.99 -0.62 -11.32
C LEU A 84 -7.60 0.55 -12.10
N PRO A 85 -7.96 0.38 -13.39
CA PRO A 85 -8.45 1.45 -14.25
C PRO A 85 -9.67 2.22 -13.69
N ALA A 86 -10.48 1.58 -12.84
CA ALA A 86 -11.61 2.21 -12.18
C ALA A 86 -11.21 3.36 -11.23
N PHE A 87 -9.93 3.43 -10.83
CA PHE A 87 -9.39 4.42 -9.91
C PHE A 87 -8.46 5.43 -10.59
N ASP A 88 -8.38 5.42 -11.91
CA ASP A 88 -7.58 6.40 -12.64
C ASP A 88 -8.04 7.83 -12.31
N GLY A 89 -7.11 8.67 -11.83
CA GLY A 89 -7.38 10.04 -11.43
C GLY A 89 -8.25 10.24 -10.17
N LYS A 90 -8.73 9.15 -9.53
CA LYS A 90 -9.62 9.25 -8.37
C LYS A 90 -8.90 9.33 -7.02
N ILE A 91 -7.64 8.89 -6.93
CA ILE A 91 -6.89 8.84 -5.67
C ILE A 91 -5.71 9.80 -5.71
N LEU A 92 -5.75 10.82 -4.86
CA LEU A 92 -4.59 11.69 -4.64
C LEU A 92 -3.55 10.96 -3.78
N THR A 93 -2.29 11.00 -4.19
CA THR A 93 -1.22 10.31 -3.46
C THR A 93 -0.14 11.28 -2.99
N SER A 94 0.30 11.10 -1.77
CA SER A 94 1.40 11.85 -1.14
C SER A 94 2.24 10.95 -0.24
N ALA A 95 3.41 11.42 0.16
CA ALA A 95 4.26 10.73 1.11
C ALA A 95 4.90 11.67 2.12
N LEU A 96 5.18 11.15 3.30
CA LEU A 96 5.96 11.78 4.34
C LEU A 96 7.08 10.82 4.75
N ASN A 97 8.34 11.25 4.64
CA ASN A 97 9.43 10.51 5.27
C ASN A 97 9.57 11.01 6.71
N VAL A 98 9.61 10.08 7.64
CA VAL A 98 9.65 10.34 9.09
C VAL A 98 10.90 9.72 9.72
N PRO A 99 11.36 10.21 10.88
CA PRO A 99 12.61 9.76 11.51
C PRO A 99 12.46 8.40 12.23
N VAL A 100 11.97 7.39 11.50
CA VAL A 100 11.96 5.97 11.91
C VAL A 100 12.75 5.16 10.89
N ARG A 101 13.34 4.05 11.32
CA ARG A 101 14.29 3.28 10.49
C ARG A 101 13.65 2.32 9.52
N GLU A 102 12.49 1.78 9.86
CA GLU A 102 11.84 0.71 9.12
C GLU A 102 10.31 0.85 9.23
N GLY A 103 9.57 0.14 8.37
CA GLY A 103 8.11 0.11 8.37
C GLY A 103 7.46 1.34 7.75
N CYS A 104 6.26 1.13 7.28
CA CYS A 104 5.47 2.16 6.62
C CYS A 104 4.01 2.06 7.05
N LEU A 105 3.36 3.22 7.15
CA LEU A 105 1.93 3.33 7.39
C LEU A 105 1.25 3.91 6.15
N LEU A 106 0.16 3.31 5.75
CA LEU A 106 -0.74 3.78 4.69
C LEU A 106 -1.96 4.43 5.36
N ASP A 107 -2.09 5.73 5.25
CA ASP A 107 -3.25 6.51 5.69
C ASP A 107 -4.11 6.80 4.46
N VAL A 108 -5.31 6.22 4.41
CA VAL A 108 -6.21 6.38 3.26
C VAL A 108 -7.55 6.93 3.70
N ASN A 109 -7.98 7.99 3.03
CA ASN A 109 -9.29 8.58 3.21
C ASN A 109 -10.09 8.37 1.92
N LEU A 110 -11.26 7.76 2.03
CA LEU A 110 -12.13 7.41 0.93
C LEU A 110 -13.46 8.14 1.06
N VAL A 111 -13.98 8.64 -0.05
CA VAL A 111 -15.35 9.12 -0.17
C VAL A 111 -16.17 7.96 -0.76
N MET A 112 -17.11 7.47 0.01
CA MET A 112 -17.96 6.35 -0.38
C MET A 112 -19.17 6.85 -1.17
N GLU A 113 -19.60 6.12 -2.20
CA GLU A 113 -20.83 6.43 -2.94
C GLU A 113 -22.07 6.23 -2.06
N ASP A 114 -22.06 5.22 -1.18
CA ASP A 114 -23.13 4.95 -0.23
C ASP A 114 -22.79 5.51 1.16
N ALA A 115 -23.58 6.47 1.61
CA ALA A 115 -23.48 7.04 2.94
C ALA A 115 -23.85 6.06 4.08
N ALA A 116 -24.50 4.94 3.79
CA ALA A 116 -24.85 3.94 4.79
C ALA A 116 -23.67 3.09 5.24
N VAL A 117 -22.59 3.00 4.45
CA VAL A 117 -21.38 2.22 4.79
C VAL A 117 -20.80 2.65 6.12
N THR A 118 -20.61 1.71 7.01
CA THR A 118 -20.06 1.92 8.35
C THR A 118 -18.58 1.54 8.44
N ALA A 119 -17.89 1.94 9.50
CA ALA A 119 -16.52 1.50 9.77
C ALA A 119 -16.43 -0.03 9.95
N GLU A 120 -17.46 -0.64 10.56
CA GLU A 120 -17.49 -2.09 10.74
C GLU A 120 -17.71 -2.84 9.43
N ASP A 121 -18.53 -2.34 8.50
CA ASP A 121 -18.67 -2.93 7.16
C ASP A 121 -17.32 -2.98 6.42
N ILE A 122 -16.51 -1.92 6.56
CA ILE A 122 -15.13 -1.88 6.00
C ILE A 122 -14.24 -2.94 6.67
N ASN A 123 -14.29 -3.03 8.01
CA ASN A 123 -13.51 -4.01 8.76
C ASN A 123 -13.87 -5.45 8.37
N GLU A 124 -15.16 -5.74 8.22
CA GLU A 124 -15.65 -7.06 7.77
C GLU A 124 -15.22 -7.38 6.33
N ALA A 125 -15.26 -6.40 5.43
CA ALA A 125 -14.76 -6.58 4.07
C ALA A 125 -13.28 -6.92 4.07
N MET A 126 -12.48 -6.24 4.90
CA MET A 126 -11.04 -6.50 5.00
C MET A 126 -10.73 -7.86 5.65
N ARG A 127 -11.51 -8.30 6.65
CA ARG A 127 -11.40 -9.68 7.21
C ARG A 127 -11.67 -10.74 6.13
N ALA A 128 -12.71 -10.56 5.35
CA ALA A 128 -13.02 -11.47 4.24
C ALA A 128 -11.95 -11.43 3.14
N GLY A 129 -11.44 -10.23 2.81
CA GLY A 129 -10.31 -10.04 1.89
C GLY A 129 -9.05 -10.74 2.37
N ALA A 130 -8.72 -10.66 3.65
CA ALA A 130 -7.58 -11.36 4.23
C ALA A 130 -7.73 -12.90 4.15
N ALA A 131 -8.93 -13.41 4.38
CA ALA A 131 -9.22 -14.84 4.24
C ALA A 131 -9.06 -15.35 2.80
N SER A 132 -9.36 -14.52 1.79
CA SER A 132 -9.19 -14.84 0.37
C SER A 132 -7.77 -14.61 -0.15
N HIS A 133 -6.92 -13.88 0.58
CA HIS A 133 -5.53 -13.57 0.23
C HIS A 133 -4.54 -13.98 1.35
N PRO A 134 -4.49 -15.27 1.72
CA PRO A 134 -3.66 -15.73 2.83
C PRO A 134 -2.18 -15.46 2.58
N GLY A 135 -1.49 -14.91 3.60
CA GLY A 135 -0.07 -14.56 3.50
C GLY A 135 0.24 -13.28 2.70
N VAL A 136 -0.78 -12.65 2.12
CA VAL A 136 -0.66 -11.40 1.36
C VAL A 136 -1.33 -10.24 2.10
N VAL A 137 -2.54 -10.47 2.59
CA VAL A 137 -3.32 -9.51 3.38
C VAL A 137 -3.51 -10.06 4.78
N GLY A 138 -3.38 -9.23 5.79
CA GLY A 138 -3.70 -9.53 7.16
C GLY A 138 -4.59 -8.45 7.78
N VAL A 139 -5.21 -8.79 8.90
CA VAL A 139 -6.02 -7.88 9.71
C VAL A 139 -5.48 -7.91 11.12
N VAL A 140 -5.39 -6.75 11.75
CA VAL A 140 -4.98 -6.58 13.15
C VAL A 140 -6.10 -5.93 13.93
N GLU A 141 -6.35 -6.50 15.11
CA GLU A 141 -7.36 -6.00 16.07
C GLU A 141 -6.72 -5.48 17.36
N ASP A 142 -5.42 -5.67 17.52
CA ASP A 142 -4.63 -5.14 18.62
C ASP A 142 -4.14 -3.72 18.33
N PRO A 143 -3.88 -2.91 19.38
CA PRO A 143 -3.35 -1.55 19.21
C PRO A 143 -1.84 -1.60 18.94
N ILE A 144 -1.47 -1.94 17.71
CA ILE A 144 -0.08 -2.04 17.27
C ILE A 144 0.51 -0.70 16.85
N VAL A 145 1.83 -0.67 16.83
CA VAL A 145 2.64 0.42 16.29
C VAL A 145 3.67 -0.15 15.29
N TYR A 146 4.40 0.72 14.65
CA TYR A 146 5.37 0.40 13.62
C TYR A 146 6.34 -0.75 14.00
N SER A 147 6.86 -0.78 15.23
CA SER A 147 7.81 -1.81 15.65
C SER A 147 7.23 -3.23 15.74
N ASP A 148 5.91 -3.35 15.82
CA ASP A 148 5.22 -4.63 15.86
C ASP A 148 5.04 -5.24 14.46
N VAL A 149 5.26 -4.45 13.41
CA VAL A 149 5.10 -4.86 12.00
C VAL A 149 6.43 -5.34 11.39
N ILE A 150 7.54 -5.04 12.05
CA ILE A 150 8.87 -5.40 11.53
C ILE A 150 8.98 -6.91 11.33
N GLY A 151 9.38 -7.31 10.11
CA GLY A 151 9.50 -8.72 9.73
C GLY A 151 8.21 -9.36 9.22
N ASP A 152 7.12 -8.59 9.06
CA ASP A 152 5.90 -9.11 8.45
C ASP A 152 6.04 -9.19 6.92
N ALA A 153 5.84 -10.38 6.36
CA ALA A 153 5.94 -10.64 4.93
C ALA A 153 4.64 -10.38 4.16
N ARG A 154 3.58 -9.93 4.83
CA ARG A 154 2.33 -9.54 4.18
C ARG A 154 2.49 -8.19 3.49
N SER A 155 1.81 -8.03 2.37
CA SER A 155 1.86 -6.78 1.60
C SER A 155 0.95 -5.69 2.17
N LEU A 156 -0.07 -6.10 2.92
CA LEU A 156 -1.02 -5.22 3.59
C LEU A 156 -1.42 -5.84 4.93
N LEU A 157 -1.24 -5.10 6.00
CA LEU A 157 -1.71 -5.43 7.34
C LEU A 157 -2.71 -4.36 7.76
N PHE A 158 -3.99 -4.65 7.62
CA PHE A 158 -5.08 -3.71 7.86
C PHE A 158 -5.35 -3.55 9.35
N ASP A 159 -5.41 -2.32 9.84
CA ASP A 159 -5.64 -1.98 11.24
C ASP A 159 -7.11 -1.60 11.46
N THR A 160 -7.86 -2.50 12.10
CA THR A 160 -9.30 -2.28 12.35
C THR A 160 -9.57 -1.11 13.31
N LYS A 161 -8.63 -0.80 14.18
CA LYS A 161 -8.75 0.33 15.13
C LYS A 161 -8.47 1.68 14.44
N GLY A 162 -7.83 1.66 13.29
CA GLY A 162 -7.59 2.83 12.45
C GLY A 162 -8.76 3.17 11.51
N THR A 163 -9.84 2.37 11.50
CA THR A 163 -11.00 2.62 10.65
C THR A 163 -11.97 3.58 11.32
N ILE A 164 -12.18 4.75 10.72
CA ILE A 164 -13.01 5.82 11.26
C ILE A 164 -13.94 6.34 10.18
N LYS A 165 -15.22 6.50 10.50
CA LYS A 165 -16.19 7.19 9.65
C LYS A 165 -16.32 8.63 10.11
N ALA A 166 -16.29 9.57 9.17
CA ALA A 166 -16.53 10.99 9.40
C ALA A 166 -17.61 11.52 8.45
N GLY A 167 -18.45 12.43 8.96
CA GLY A 167 -19.55 12.97 8.20
C GLY A 167 -20.51 11.89 7.70
N ASN A 168 -21.00 12.05 6.48
CA ASN A 168 -21.93 11.09 5.89
C ASN A 168 -21.23 9.90 5.22
N ASN A 169 -20.15 10.15 4.47
CA ASN A 169 -19.58 9.16 3.55
C ASN A 169 -18.04 9.16 3.48
N ILE A 170 -17.35 9.78 4.42
CA ILE A 170 -15.88 9.72 4.48
C ILE A 170 -15.47 8.58 5.40
N ILE A 171 -14.68 7.67 4.89
CA ILE A 171 -14.03 6.58 5.63
C ILE A 171 -12.52 6.81 5.63
N LYS A 172 -11.94 6.86 6.81
CA LYS A 172 -10.49 6.80 7.02
C LYS A 172 -10.08 5.37 7.37
N THR A 173 -8.98 4.89 6.82
CA THR A 173 -8.38 3.60 7.16
C THR A 173 -6.89 3.76 7.41
N LEU A 174 -6.35 2.92 8.28
CA LEU A 174 -4.92 2.75 8.49
C LEU A 174 -4.50 1.33 8.13
N SER A 175 -3.36 1.21 7.48
CA SER A 175 -2.77 -0.09 7.16
C SER A 175 -1.26 -0.01 7.27
N TRP A 176 -0.65 -1.10 7.70
CA TRP A 176 0.79 -1.23 7.83
C TRP A 176 1.35 -2.07 6.69
N TYR A 177 2.58 -1.79 6.28
CA TYR A 177 3.30 -2.59 5.30
C TYR A 177 4.81 -2.40 5.44
N GLU A 178 5.56 -3.31 4.85
CA GLU A 178 7.01 -3.31 4.92
C GLU A 178 7.65 -3.78 3.60
N ASN A 179 8.93 -3.48 3.42
CA ASN A 179 9.71 -3.91 2.26
C ASN A 179 9.80 -5.43 2.16
N LEU A 180 9.78 -6.16 3.29
CA LEU A 180 9.76 -7.63 3.28
C LEU A 180 8.52 -8.18 2.58
N GLY A 181 7.35 -7.53 2.75
CA GLY A 181 6.15 -7.88 2.00
C GLY A 181 6.34 -7.74 0.50
N HIS A 182 7.03 -6.69 0.04
CA HIS A 182 7.36 -6.52 -1.38
C HIS A 182 8.37 -7.58 -1.87
N ALA A 183 9.40 -7.87 -1.09
CA ALA A 183 10.35 -8.94 -1.42
C ALA A 183 9.66 -10.31 -1.55
N ALA A 184 8.70 -10.62 -0.68
CA ALA A 184 7.88 -11.82 -0.79
C ALA A 184 7.09 -11.86 -2.11
N ARG A 185 6.53 -10.74 -2.52
CA ARG A 185 5.82 -10.64 -3.83
C ARG A 185 6.75 -10.80 -5.02
N LEU A 186 7.97 -10.30 -4.96
CA LEU A 186 8.98 -10.57 -6.00
C LEU A 186 9.24 -12.08 -6.14
N LEU A 187 9.36 -12.81 -5.03
CA LEU A 187 9.50 -14.27 -5.06
C LEU A 187 8.27 -14.95 -5.66
N ASP A 188 7.07 -14.46 -5.38
CA ASP A 188 5.85 -15.00 -5.96
C ASP A 188 5.78 -14.77 -7.48
N VAL A 189 6.25 -13.62 -7.97
CA VAL A 189 6.38 -13.34 -9.41
C VAL A 189 7.37 -14.34 -10.05
N VAL A 190 8.55 -14.52 -9.45
CA VAL A 190 9.53 -15.52 -9.94
C VAL A 190 8.92 -16.92 -10.00
N ARG A 191 8.21 -17.33 -8.96
CA ARG A 191 7.54 -18.64 -8.92
C ARG A 191 6.45 -18.76 -9.98
N LEU A 192 5.73 -17.69 -10.27
CA LEU A 192 4.70 -17.64 -11.32
C LEU A 192 5.35 -17.90 -12.69
N TYR A 193 6.39 -17.14 -13.05
CA TYR A 193 7.08 -17.29 -14.34
C TYR A 193 7.75 -18.65 -14.48
N ALA A 194 8.38 -19.18 -13.43
CA ALA A 194 8.92 -20.52 -13.44
C ALA A 194 7.87 -21.62 -13.67
N LYS A 195 6.59 -21.37 -13.32
CA LYS A 195 5.49 -22.30 -13.67
C LYS A 195 4.99 -22.11 -15.09
N LEU A 196 5.02 -20.90 -15.61
CA LEU A 196 4.65 -20.61 -17.00
C LEU A 196 5.66 -21.24 -17.97
N ASP A 197 6.96 -21.07 -17.73
CA ASP A 197 8.03 -21.65 -18.54
C ASP A 197 7.94 -23.19 -18.63
N LYS A 198 7.62 -23.85 -17.52
CA LYS A 198 7.43 -25.32 -17.50
C LYS A 198 6.22 -25.80 -18.31
N ARG A 199 5.19 -24.95 -18.49
CA ARG A 199 4.01 -25.28 -19.31
C ARG A 199 4.26 -25.17 -20.79
N GLU A 200 5.17 -24.28 -21.23
CA GLU A 200 5.59 -24.19 -22.64
C GLU A 200 6.53 -25.34 -23.04
N ALA A 201 7.29 -25.91 -22.10
CA ALA A 201 8.26 -26.97 -22.34
C ALA A 201 7.63 -28.39 -22.33
N ALA A 202 6.34 -28.52 -22.00
CA ALA A 202 5.59 -29.78 -21.94
C ALA A 202 4.58 -29.89 -23.09
#